data_49304868944c13193483c1c687fe72c7
#
_entry.id   49304868944c13193483c1c687fe72c7
#
_cell.length_a   1.000
_cell.length_b   1.000
_cell.length_c   1.000
_cell.angle_alpha   90.00
_cell.angle_beta   90.00
_cell.angle_gamma   90.00
#
_symmetry.space_group_name_H-M   'P 1'
#
loop_
_entity.id
_entity.type
_entity.pdbx_description
1 polymer ?
#
loop_
_entity_poly.entity_id
_entity_poly.type
_entity_poly.pdbx_seq_one_letter_code
_entity_poly.pdbx_strand_id
1 'polypeptide(L)'
;TLMNEYKDKIGEVIIGYYQRERNGNIYVDLGNAGKVEGYLPVKNQSKLEYYEKNDRIKALIVDIKPTNTGIQLILSRSDKKLVSSILEREVPEIGDGTVEIMSIVRDAGYRTKIAVYSKREEVDPVGACVGLKGVRIQNVIRELESEKIDVLKWDPDPTEFIKNALSPAQVDRVVILDAEKRQALAIVQDTQFSLAIGRQGQ
;
A
#
# COMPACT_ATOMS: atom_id res chain seq x y z
N THR A 1 -19.70 23.88 -7.41
CA THR A 1 -20.10 23.29 -6.12
C THR A 1 -18.97 22.43 -5.56
N LEU A 2 -18.92 22.28 -4.22
CA LEU A 2 -17.94 21.43 -3.57
C LEU A 2 -17.96 19.98 -4.10
N MET A 3 -19.15 19.45 -4.35
CA MET A 3 -19.30 18.11 -4.91
C MET A 3 -18.59 17.97 -6.25
N ASN A 4 -18.73 18.96 -7.16
CA ASN A 4 -18.07 18.94 -8.46
C ASN A 4 -16.54 19.09 -8.33
N GLU A 5 -16.08 19.89 -7.38
CA GLU A 5 -14.66 20.09 -7.12
C GLU A 5 -13.96 18.80 -6.66
N TYR A 6 -14.60 18.04 -5.80
CA TYR A 6 -14.01 16.82 -5.22
C TYR A 6 -14.37 15.52 -5.96
N LYS A 7 -15.36 15.54 -6.82
CA LYS A 7 -15.81 14.34 -7.57
C LYS A 7 -14.68 13.66 -8.34
N ASP A 8 -13.81 14.45 -8.96
CA ASP A 8 -12.69 13.95 -9.75
C ASP A 8 -11.48 13.59 -8.89
N LYS A 9 -11.54 13.83 -7.58
CA LYS A 9 -10.45 13.52 -6.63
C LYS A 9 -10.57 12.14 -5.99
N ILE A 10 -11.61 11.38 -6.31
CA ILE A 10 -11.70 9.99 -5.85
C ILE A 10 -10.50 9.20 -6.39
N GLY A 11 -9.82 8.48 -5.50
CA GLY A 11 -8.58 7.78 -5.82
C GLY A 11 -7.30 8.58 -5.56
N GLU A 12 -7.43 9.86 -5.20
CA GLU A 12 -6.30 10.68 -4.77
C GLU A 12 -6.10 10.58 -3.26
N VAL A 13 -4.89 10.91 -2.83
CA VAL A 13 -4.51 10.97 -1.41
C VAL A 13 -4.71 12.39 -0.91
N ILE A 14 -5.32 12.53 0.25
CA ILE A 14 -5.53 13.80 0.94
C ILE A 14 -4.93 13.75 2.35
N ILE A 15 -4.53 14.91 2.85
CA ILE A 15 -4.01 15.09 4.19
C ILE A 15 -5.00 15.92 5.00
N GLY A 16 -5.32 15.44 6.19
CA GLY A 16 -6.13 16.17 7.15
C GLY A 16 -5.64 15.91 8.56
N TYR A 17 -6.45 16.34 9.54
CA TYR A 17 -6.09 16.26 10.95
C TYR A 17 -7.20 15.57 11.75
N TYR A 18 -6.81 14.68 12.65
CA TYR A 18 -7.73 13.98 13.53
C TYR A 18 -8.55 15.02 14.33
N GLN A 19 -9.86 14.94 14.23
CA GLN A 19 -10.77 15.83 14.91
C GLN A 19 -11.45 15.16 16.10
N ARG A 20 -12.10 14.03 15.88
CA ARG A 20 -12.84 13.27 16.88
C ARG A 20 -13.07 11.84 16.43
N GLU A 21 -13.50 11.02 17.38
CA GLU A 21 -13.88 9.63 17.15
C GLU A 21 -15.28 9.39 17.72
N ARG A 22 -16.06 8.59 17.02
CA ARG A 22 -17.37 8.14 17.49
C ARG A 22 -17.59 6.69 17.09
N ASN A 23 -17.78 5.81 18.07
CA ASN A 23 -17.95 4.37 17.86
C ASN A 23 -16.81 3.73 17.03
N GLY A 24 -15.58 4.19 17.24
CA GLY A 24 -14.41 3.75 16.50
C GLY A 24 -14.19 4.42 15.14
N ASN A 25 -15.18 5.15 14.63
CA ASN A 25 -15.05 5.88 13.38
C ASN A 25 -14.37 7.22 13.61
N ILE A 26 -13.37 7.53 12.79
CA ILE A 26 -12.57 8.75 12.92
C ILE A 26 -13.10 9.83 11.98
N TYR A 27 -13.23 11.05 12.50
CA TYR A 27 -13.58 12.24 11.73
C TYR A 27 -12.34 13.11 11.58
N VAL A 28 -12.09 13.52 10.34
CA VAL A 28 -10.87 14.21 9.94
C VAL A 28 -11.22 15.60 9.45
N ASP A 29 -10.54 16.61 9.98
CA ASP A 29 -10.67 17.98 9.51
C ASP A 29 -9.86 18.14 8.22
N LEU A 30 -10.56 18.47 7.15
CA LEU A 30 -9.97 18.70 5.82
C LEU A 30 -9.95 20.18 5.44
N GLY A 31 -10.29 21.05 6.38
CA GLY A 31 -10.32 22.49 6.15
C GLY A 31 -11.64 22.98 5.56
N ASN A 32 -11.57 24.11 4.83
CA ASN A 32 -12.74 24.72 4.18
C ASN A 32 -13.85 25.14 5.15
N ALA A 33 -13.44 25.63 6.35
CA ALA A 33 -14.35 26.07 7.41
C ALA A 33 -15.36 24.99 7.83
N GLY A 34 -14.94 23.73 7.83
CA GLY A 34 -15.77 22.58 8.21
C GLY A 34 -16.74 22.10 7.16
N LYS A 35 -16.73 22.68 5.96
CA LYS A 35 -17.61 22.27 4.85
C LYS A 35 -17.16 20.98 4.18
N VAL A 36 -15.89 20.60 4.35
CA VAL A 36 -15.32 19.35 3.88
C VAL A 36 -14.87 18.56 5.09
N GLU A 37 -15.57 17.47 5.35
CA GLU A 37 -15.25 16.57 6.47
C GLU A 37 -14.74 15.24 5.95
N GLY A 38 -13.67 14.74 6.53
CA GLY A 38 -13.17 13.39 6.27
C GLY A 38 -13.82 12.38 7.23
N TYR A 39 -14.17 11.23 6.71
CA TYR A 39 -14.74 10.11 7.47
C TYR A 39 -13.92 8.86 7.21
N LEU A 40 -13.27 8.37 8.26
CA LEU A 40 -12.44 7.17 8.23
C LEU A 40 -13.11 6.10 9.09
N PRO A 41 -14.00 5.28 8.49
CA PRO A 41 -14.71 4.23 9.23
C PRO A 41 -13.77 3.12 9.66
N VAL A 42 -14.14 2.39 10.70
CA VAL A 42 -13.34 1.29 11.28
C VAL A 42 -12.84 0.31 10.21
N LYS A 43 -13.72 -0.07 9.30
CA LYS A 43 -13.38 -1.03 8.21
C LYS A 43 -12.30 -0.52 7.25
N ASN A 44 -12.09 0.80 7.18
CA ASN A 44 -11.11 1.43 6.30
C ASN A 44 -9.83 1.85 7.07
N GLN A 45 -9.75 1.57 8.34
CA GLN A 45 -8.58 1.86 9.17
C GLN A 45 -7.56 0.73 9.08
N SER A 46 -6.29 1.07 9.29
CA SER A 46 -5.24 0.08 9.48
C SER A 46 -5.23 -0.35 10.94
N LYS A 47 -5.20 -1.67 11.19
CA LYS A 47 -5.45 -2.27 12.50
C LYS A 47 -4.49 -1.85 13.61
N LEU A 48 -3.27 -1.50 13.28
CA LEU A 48 -2.23 -1.16 14.26
C LEU A 48 -2.01 0.34 14.39
N GLU A 49 -2.77 1.15 13.65
CA GLU A 49 -2.65 2.60 13.72
C GLU A 49 -3.48 3.15 14.88
N TYR A 50 -2.89 4.10 15.58
CA TYR A 50 -3.54 4.84 16.65
C TYR A 50 -3.29 6.34 16.44
N TYR A 51 -4.34 7.15 16.60
CA TYR A 51 -4.28 8.60 16.40
C TYR A 51 -4.74 9.34 17.62
N GLU A 52 -4.11 10.46 17.88
CA GLU A 52 -4.50 11.43 18.91
C GLU A 52 -5.04 12.70 18.24
N LYS A 53 -5.72 13.52 19.04
CA LYS A 53 -6.29 14.77 18.57
C LYS A 53 -5.25 15.65 17.89
N ASN A 54 -5.58 16.19 16.72
CA ASN A 54 -4.73 17.00 15.85
C ASN A 54 -3.58 16.25 15.17
N ASP A 55 -3.52 14.92 15.25
CA ASP A 55 -2.56 14.16 14.45
C ASP A 55 -2.86 14.31 12.97
N ARG A 56 -1.79 14.38 12.18
CA ARG A 56 -1.87 14.40 10.74
C ARG A 56 -2.27 13.02 10.22
N ILE A 57 -3.29 12.99 9.36
CA ILE A 57 -3.76 11.75 8.71
C ILE A 57 -3.67 11.92 7.20
N LYS A 58 -2.92 11.05 6.55
CA LYS A 58 -2.86 10.93 5.10
C LYS A 58 -3.70 9.72 4.69
N ALA A 59 -4.69 9.93 3.83
CA ALA A 59 -5.62 8.86 3.45
C ALA A 59 -6.05 8.96 2.00
N LEU A 60 -6.49 7.84 1.44
CA LEU A 60 -7.07 7.76 0.11
C LEU A 60 -8.54 8.17 0.15
N ILE A 61 -8.98 8.98 -0.80
CA ILE A 61 -10.39 9.30 -1.00
C ILE A 61 -11.03 8.16 -1.77
N VAL A 62 -12.00 7.48 -1.17
CA VAL A 62 -12.67 6.34 -1.80
C VAL A 62 -14.10 6.63 -2.24
N ASP A 63 -14.74 7.65 -1.66
CA ASP A 63 -16.10 8.05 -2.01
C ASP A 63 -16.38 9.47 -1.52
N ILE A 64 -17.47 10.07 -2.00
CA ILE A 64 -17.94 11.39 -1.59
C ILE A 64 -19.44 11.31 -1.33
N LYS A 65 -19.88 11.95 -0.23
CA LYS A 65 -21.29 12.05 0.12
C LYS A 65 -21.66 13.49 0.42
N PRO A 66 -22.85 13.96 -0.01
CA PRO A 66 -23.34 15.27 0.41
C PRO A 66 -23.75 15.26 1.88
N THR A 67 -23.59 16.41 2.54
CA THR A 67 -24.06 16.66 3.90
C THR A 67 -24.93 17.92 3.91
N ASN A 68 -25.59 18.21 5.03
CA ASN A 68 -26.41 19.43 5.15
C ASN A 68 -25.59 20.71 5.01
N THR A 69 -24.30 20.67 5.36
CA THR A 69 -23.43 21.85 5.40
C THR A 69 -22.30 21.84 4.37
N GLY A 70 -22.18 20.75 3.60
CA GLY A 70 -21.09 20.61 2.64
C GLY A 70 -21.01 19.19 2.10
N ILE A 71 -19.81 18.61 2.14
CA ILE A 71 -19.54 17.25 1.68
C ILE A 71 -18.75 16.46 2.71
N GLN A 72 -18.90 15.14 2.64
CA GLN A 72 -18.10 14.20 3.41
C GLN A 72 -17.29 13.32 2.48
N LEU A 73 -15.98 13.29 2.66
CA LEU A 73 -15.07 12.41 1.93
C LEU A 73 -14.87 11.13 2.74
N ILE A 74 -15.21 10.01 2.13
CA ILE A 74 -14.96 8.70 2.73
C ILE A 74 -13.50 8.34 2.47
N LEU A 75 -12.75 8.08 3.53
CA LEU A 75 -11.32 7.88 3.49
C LEU A 75 -10.94 6.43 3.78
N SER A 76 -9.77 6.02 3.30
CA SER A 76 -9.18 4.71 3.60
C SER A 76 -7.70 4.80 3.89
N ARG A 77 -7.29 4.11 4.95
CA ARG A 77 -5.88 3.84 5.30
C ARG A 77 -5.50 2.38 5.03
N SER A 78 -6.46 1.53 4.67
CA SER A 78 -6.26 0.09 4.44
C SER A 78 -6.21 -0.29 2.96
N ASP A 79 -6.55 0.61 2.05
CA ASP A 79 -6.55 0.34 0.62
C ASP A 79 -5.12 0.25 0.07
N LYS A 80 -4.88 -0.75 -0.78
CA LYS A 80 -3.57 -0.91 -1.45
C LYS A 80 -3.18 0.28 -2.33
N LYS A 81 -4.15 1.04 -2.84
CA LYS A 81 -3.90 2.25 -3.63
C LYS A 81 -3.25 3.37 -2.81
N LEU A 82 -3.44 3.38 -1.50
CA LEU A 82 -2.71 4.31 -0.64
C LEU A 82 -1.20 4.05 -0.74
N VAL A 83 -0.80 2.78 -0.70
CA VAL A 83 0.60 2.39 -0.82
C VAL A 83 1.16 2.77 -2.19
N SER A 84 0.46 2.46 -3.27
CA SER A 84 0.92 2.81 -4.63
C SER A 84 1.03 4.31 -4.83
N SER A 85 0.10 5.10 -4.30
CA SER A 85 0.13 6.57 -4.41
C SER A 85 1.30 7.18 -3.65
N ILE A 86 1.59 6.67 -2.45
CA ILE A 86 2.75 7.12 -1.66
C ILE A 86 4.05 6.75 -2.38
N LEU A 87 4.14 5.52 -2.87
CA LEU A 87 5.32 5.02 -3.57
C LEU A 87 5.58 5.80 -4.88
N GLU A 88 4.53 6.11 -5.63
CA GLU A 88 4.62 6.89 -6.86
C GLU A 88 5.21 8.29 -6.62
N ARG A 89 4.83 8.93 -5.53
CA ARG A 89 5.41 10.24 -5.14
C ARG A 89 6.86 10.14 -4.71
N GLU A 90 7.22 9.07 -4.02
CA GLU A 90 8.56 8.87 -3.48
C GLU A 90 9.57 8.44 -4.54
N VAL A 91 9.11 7.70 -5.57
CA VAL A 91 9.95 7.09 -6.61
C VAL A 91 9.69 7.76 -7.96
N PRO A 92 10.58 8.67 -8.41
CA PRO A 92 10.41 9.37 -9.69
C PRO A 92 10.29 8.43 -10.89
N GLU A 93 10.99 7.30 -10.88
CA GLU A 93 10.97 6.30 -11.96
C GLU A 93 9.60 5.63 -12.11
N ILE A 94 8.79 5.59 -11.05
CA ILE A 94 7.38 5.16 -11.14
C ILE A 94 6.54 6.28 -11.75
N GLY A 95 6.75 7.51 -11.32
CA GLY A 95 6.04 8.68 -11.82
C GLY A 95 6.22 8.91 -13.32
N ASP A 96 7.41 8.63 -13.86
CA ASP A 96 7.71 8.80 -15.29
C ASP A 96 7.39 7.55 -16.13
N GLY A 97 6.93 6.47 -15.51
CA GLY A 97 6.54 5.23 -16.19
C GLY A 97 7.68 4.26 -16.50
N THR A 98 8.92 4.57 -16.13
CA THR A 98 10.06 3.66 -16.33
C THR A 98 9.91 2.38 -15.51
N VAL A 99 9.48 2.52 -14.25
CA VAL A 99 9.19 1.41 -13.35
C VAL A 99 7.68 1.31 -13.17
N GLU A 100 7.15 0.10 -13.31
CA GLU A 100 5.74 -0.19 -13.12
C GLU A 100 5.51 -1.02 -11.87
N ILE A 101 4.45 -0.69 -11.12
CA ILE A 101 3.93 -1.54 -10.06
C ILE A 101 3.02 -2.57 -10.72
N MET A 102 3.44 -3.83 -10.71
CA MET A 102 2.69 -4.91 -11.37
C MET A 102 1.65 -5.53 -10.44
N SER A 103 1.93 -5.57 -9.14
CA SER A 103 1.04 -6.15 -8.14
C SER A 103 1.35 -5.61 -6.76
N ILE A 104 0.31 -5.45 -5.95
CA ILE A 104 0.42 -5.14 -4.53
C ILE A 104 -0.48 -6.10 -3.76
N VAL A 105 0.09 -6.78 -2.78
CA VAL A 105 -0.65 -7.59 -1.81
C VAL A 105 -0.43 -6.97 -0.44
N ARG A 106 -1.49 -6.52 0.20
CA ARG A 106 -1.43 -5.76 1.44
C ARG A 106 -2.24 -6.40 2.55
N ASP A 107 -1.58 -6.60 3.69
CA ASP A 107 -2.22 -6.82 4.98
C ASP A 107 -1.97 -5.56 5.83
N ALA A 108 -2.95 -4.66 5.80
CA ALA A 108 -2.80 -3.31 6.35
C ALA A 108 -2.40 -3.33 7.83
N GLY A 109 -1.38 -2.55 8.16
CA GLY A 109 -0.80 -2.47 9.49
C GLY A 109 0.29 -3.51 9.76
N TYR A 110 0.37 -4.57 8.97
CA TYR A 110 1.33 -5.65 9.17
C TYR A 110 2.39 -5.70 8.08
N ARG A 111 2.02 -6.02 6.86
CA ARG A 111 2.99 -6.23 5.78
C ARG A 111 2.36 -6.02 4.42
N THR A 112 3.14 -5.44 3.52
CA THR A 112 2.78 -5.28 2.12
C THR A 112 3.92 -5.81 1.25
N LYS A 113 3.58 -6.56 0.20
CA LYS A 113 4.52 -6.97 -0.83
C LYS A 113 4.18 -6.27 -2.14
N ILE A 114 5.18 -5.68 -2.76
CA ILE A 114 5.04 -4.89 -3.99
C ILE A 114 5.93 -5.50 -5.07
N ALA A 115 5.32 -5.97 -6.15
CA ALA A 115 6.03 -6.48 -7.31
C ALA A 115 6.20 -5.39 -8.34
N VAL A 116 7.44 -5.11 -8.73
CA VAL A 116 7.80 -4.04 -9.65
C VAL A 116 8.55 -4.57 -10.87
N TYR A 117 8.42 -3.87 -11.98
CA TYR A 117 9.03 -4.22 -13.26
C TYR A 117 9.58 -2.97 -13.94
N SER A 118 10.73 -3.10 -14.60
CA SER A 118 11.27 -2.01 -15.41
C SER A 118 11.19 -2.38 -16.89
N LYS A 119 10.73 -1.43 -17.70
CA LYS A 119 10.75 -1.52 -19.16
C LYS A 119 12.16 -1.38 -19.74
N ARG A 120 13.10 -0.85 -18.96
CA ARG A 120 14.48 -0.59 -19.34
C ARG A 120 15.40 -1.52 -18.57
N GLU A 121 16.23 -2.29 -19.30
CA GLU A 121 17.15 -3.25 -18.69
C GLU A 121 18.19 -2.62 -17.77
N GLU A 122 18.62 -1.40 -18.09
CA GLU A 122 19.61 -0.67 -17.30
C GLU A 122 19.06 -0.11 -15.98
N VAL A 123 17.75 -0.15 -15.78
CA VAL A 123 17.11 0.33 -14.54
C VAL A 123 16.72 -0.86 -13.66
N ASP A 124 17.28 -0.91 -12.45
CA ASP A 124 16.89 -1.86 -11.43
C ASP A 124 15.60 -1.40 -10.76
N PRO A 125 14.45 -2.07 -10.99
CA PRO A 125 13.17 -1.61 -10.45
C PRO A 125 13.10 -1.69 -8.92
N VAL A 126 13.69 -2.70 -8.32
CA VAL A 126 13.72 -2.85 -6.85
C VAL A 126 14.64 -1.78 -6.24
N GLY A 127 15.82 -1.61 -6.78
CA GLY A 127 16.76 -0.58 -6.32
C GLY A 127 16.19 0.83 -6.42
N ALA A 128 15.45 1.12 -7.49
CA ALA A 128 14.78 2.42 -7.65
C ALA A 128 13.75 2.69 -6.55
N CYS A 129 12.98 1.67 -6.16
CA CYS A 129 11.97 1.81 -5.11
C CYS A 129 12.57 1.87 -3.71
N VAL A 130 13.61 1.10 -3.45
CA VAL A 130 14.29 1.08 -2.16
C VAL A 130 15.07 2.39 -1.93
N GLY A 131 15.76 2.85 -2.96
CA GLY A 131 16.57 4.06 -2.93
C GLY A 131 17.93 3.84 -2.27
N LEU A 132 18.77 4.87 -2.36
CA LEU A 132 20.11 4.85 -1.78
C LEU A 132 20.03 4.67 -0.27
N LYS A 133 20.70 3.65 0.26
CA LYS A 133 20.67 3.29 1.70
C LYS A 133 19.24 3.06 2.24
N GLY A 134 18.29 2.72 1.37
CA GLY A 134 16.92 2.46 1.77
C GLY A 134 16.09 3.69 2.10
N VAL A 135 16.53 4.90 1.75
CA VAL A 135 15.85 6.16 2.12
C VAL A 135 14.43 6.23 1.58
N ARG A 136 14.23 5.85 0.31
CA ARG A 136 12.90 5.95 -0.32
C ARG A 136 11.90 5.01 0.35
N ILE A 137 12.26 3.74 0.52
CA ILE A 137 11.36 2.77 1.14
C ILE A 137 11.09 3.10 2.62
N GLN A 138 12.08 3.63 3.35
CA GLN A 138 11.89 4.07 4.73
C GLN A 138 10.89 5.23 4.82
N ASN A 139 10.89 6.14 3.87
CA ASN A 139 9.90 7.22 3.83
C ASN A 139 8.48 6.68 3.62
N VAL A 140 8.32 5.67 2.77
CA VAL A 140 7.02 5.01 2.57
C VAL A 140 6.57 4.27 3.83
N ILE A 141 7.47 3.52 4.47
CA ILE A 141 7.20 2.80 5.73
C ILE A 141 6.75 3.78 6.82
N ARG A 142 7.40 4.93 6.91
CA ARG A 142 7.04 5.97 7.89
C ARG A 142 5.64 6.52 7.65
N GLU A 143 5.26 6.78 6.40
CA GLU A 143 3.90 7.24 6.06
C GLU A 143 2.82 6.19 6.36
N LEU A 144 3.18 4.92 6.38
CA LEU A 144 2.28 3.81 6.72
C LEU A 144 2.39 3.36 8.18
N GLU A 145 2.93 4.22 9.05
CA GLU A 145 3.02 3.98 10.50
C GLU A 145 3.73 2.66 10.83
N SER A 146 4.88 2.44 10.20
CA SER A 146 5.76 1.28 10.44
C SER A 146 5.24 -0.07 9.92
N GLU A 147 4.34 -0.06 8.95
CA GLU A 147 3.97 -1.27 8.21
C GLU A 147 5.18 -1.81 7.43
N LYS A 148 5.44 -3.10 7.51
CA LYS A 148 6.55 -3.71 6.76
C LYS A 148 6.26 -3.71 5.27
N ILE A 149 7.24 -3.29 4.47
CA ILE A 149 7.11 -3.25 3.01
C ILE A 149 8.26 -4.01 2.39
N ASP A 150 7.92 -5.02 1.59
CA ASP A 150 8.88 -5.76 0.76
C ASP A 150 8.66 -5.39 -0.70
N VAL A 151 9.72 -4.94 -1.33
CA VAL A 151 9.73 -4.69 -2.78
C VAL A 151 10.44 -5.86 -3.44
N LEU A 152 9.79 -6.46 -4.43
CA LEU A 152 10.34 -7.60 -5.17
C LEU A 152 10.21 -7.38 -6.68
N LYS A 153 11.05 -8.08 -7.44
CA LYS A 153 11.03 -8.01 -8.89
C LYS A 153 9.91 -8.90 -9.43
N TRP A 154 9.02 -8.30 -10.22
CA TRP A 154 8.07 -9.06 -11.02
C TRP A 154 8.81 -9.76 -12.17
N ASP A 155 8.41 -10.97 -12.49
CA ASP A 155 8.97 -11.74 -13.60
C ASP A 155 7.83 -12.38 -14.41
N PRO A 156 7.90 -12.37 -15.75
CA PRO A 156 6.91 -13.03 -16.58
C PRO A 156 6.91 -14.56 -16.42
N ASP A 157 8.04 -15.15 -15.99
CA ASP A 157 8.11 -16.55 -15.61
C ASP A 157 7.49 -16.75 -14.23
N PRO A 158 6.37 -17.49 -14.09
CA PRO A 158 5.71 -17.70 -12.81
C PRO A 158 6.61 -18.34 -11.76
N THR A 159 7.54 -19.21 -12.13
CA THR A 159 8.43 -19.87 -11.17
C THR A 159 9.41 -18.87 -10.56
N GLU A 160 9.97 -17.98 -11.37
CA GLU A 160 10.85 -16.90 -10.89
C GLU A 160 10.08 -15.88 -10.07
N PHE A 161 8.87 -15.52 -10.49
CA PHE A 161 8.04 -14.58 -9.74
C PHE A 161 7.68 -15.13 -8.35
N ILE A 162 7.27 -16.38 -8.26
CA ILE A 162 6.94 -17.03 -6.98
C ILE A 162 8.17 -17.09 -6.09
N LYS A 163 9.33 -17.44 -6.65
CA LYS A 163 10.60 -17.45 -5.93
C LYS A 163 10.92 -16.06 -5.32
N ASN A 164 10.79 -15.02 -6.13
CA ASN A 164 10.99 -13.64 -5.68
C ASN A 164 9.99 -13.23 -4.61
N ALA A 165 8.72 -13.64 -4.76
CA ALA A 165 7.63 -13.29 -3.82
C ALA A 165 7.80 -13.94 -2.45
N LEU A 166 8.51 -15.05 -2.35
CA LEU A 166 8.81 -15.71 -1.08
C LEU A 166 10.02 -15.11 -0.35
N SER A 167 10.70 -14.15 -0.98
CA SER A 167 11.77 -13.39 -0.32
C SER A 167 11.26 -12.78 1.01
N PRO A 168 12.03 -12.73 2.09
CA PRO A 168 13.45 -13.03 2.19
C PRO A 168 13.82 -14.52 2.30
N ALA A 169 12.86 -15.45 2.28
CA ALA A 169 13.17 -16.86 2.29
C ALA A 169 13.93 -17.24 1.02
N GLN A 170 14.97 -18.05 1.19
CA GLN A 170 15.74 -18.59 0.07
C GLN A 170 15.06 -19.86 -0.43
N VAL A 171 14.60 -19.84 -1.67
CA VAL A 171 13.88 -20.93 -2.31
C VAL A 171 14.82 -21.62 -3.31
N ASP A 172 14.98 -22.94 -3.16
CA ASP A 172 15.84 -23.72 -4.05
C ASP A 172 15.18 -23.90 -5.42
N ARG A 173 13.88 -24.21 -5.42
CA ARG A 173 13.16 -24.52 -6.65
C ARG A 173 11.66 -24.26 -6.48
N VAL A 174 11.01 -23.82 -7.56
CA VAL A 174 9.54 -23.72 -7.65
C VAL A 174 9.08 -24.56 -8.83
N VAL A 175 8.07 -25.40 -8.60
CA VAL A 175 7.42 -26.25 -9.60
C VAL A 175 5.95 -25.87 -9.70
N ILE A 176 5.47 -25.56 -10.90
CA ILE A 176 4.05 -25.35 -11.14
C ILE A 176 3.35 -26.71 -11.21
N LEU A 177 2.49 -26.99 -10.24
CA LEU A 177 1.73 -28.24 -10.19
C LEU A 177 0.48 -28.20 -11.07
N ASP A 178 -0.25 -27.07 -11.02
CA ASP A 178 -1.46 -26.86 -11.81
C ASP A 178 -1.65 -25.37 -12.05
N ALA A 179 -1.44 -24.93 -13.28
CA ALA A 179 -1.52 -23.51 -13.65
C ALA A 179 -2.95 -22.97 -13.57
N GLU A 180 -3.94 -23.78 -13.92
CA GLU A 180 -5.35 -23.37 -13.87
C GLU A 180 -5.84 -23.20 -12.44
N LYS A 181 -5.47 -24.12 -11.55
CA LYS A 181 -5.80 -24.06 -10.12
C LYS A 181 -4.86 -23.16 -9.32
N ARG A 182 -3.86 -22.58 -9.97
CA ARG A 182 -2.84 -21.71 -9.34
C ARG A 182 -2.14 -22.41 -8.17
N GLN A 183 -1.71 -23.65 -8.40
CA GLN A 183 -0.98 -24.45 -7.43
C GLN A 183 0.47 -24.59 -7.83
N ALA A 184 1.35 -24.30 -6.89
CA ALA A 184 2.80 -24.43 -7.06
C ALA A 184 3.41 -25.09 -5.82
N LEU A 185 4.56 -25.72 -6.01
CA LEU A 185 5.36 -26.27 -4.95
C LEU A 185 6.67 -25.49 -4.87
N ALA A 186 6.93 -24.88 -3.72
CA ALA A 186 8.20 -24.25 -3.43
C ALA A 186 9.04 -25.16 -2.56
N ILE A 187 10.25 -25.47 -2.99
CA ILE A 187 11.19 -26.33 -2.29
C ILE A 187 12.22 -25.48 -1.60
N VAL A 188 12.29 -25.60 -0.28
CA VAL A 188 13.21 -24.84 0.58
C VAL A 188 13.96 -25.78 1.52
N GLN A 189 15.13 -25.35 1.98
CA GLN A 189 15.83 -26.06 3.05
C GLN A 189 15.09 -25.88 4.38
N ASP A 190 15.26 -26.81 5.29
CA ASP A 190 14.60 -26.81 6.61
C ASP A 190 14.82 -25.50 7.37
N THR A 191 16.00 -24.89 7.25
CA THR A 191 16.35 -23.61 7.88
C THR A 191 15.52 -22.44 7.34
N GLN A 192 14.94 -22.56 6.15
CA GLN A 192 14.14 -21.52 5.49
C GLN A 192 12.64 -21.77 5.59
N PHE A 193 12.22 -22.92 6.11
CA PHE A 193 10.82 -23.34 6.09
C PHE A 193 9.89 -22.38 6.82
N SER A 194 10.23 -22.03 8.06
CA SER A 194 9.41 -21.08 8.85
C SER A 194 9.33 -19.70 8.20
N LEU A 195 10.43 -19.25 7.59
CA LEU A 195 10.49 -17.97 6.91
C LEU A 195 9.64 -17.97 5.63
N ALA A 196 9.64 -19.08 4.89
CA ALA A 196 8.85 -19.24 3.67
C ALA A 196 7.34 -19.29 3.96
N ILE A 197 6.92 -19.96 5.04
CA ILE A 197 5.52 -20.01 5.44
C ILE A 197 5.03 -18.67 5.92
N GLY A 198 5.87 -17.94 6.64
CA GLY A 198 5.50 -16.66 7.22
C GLY A 198 4.57 -16.78 8.42
N ARG A 199 4.16 -15.63 8.94
CA ARG A 199 3.23 -15.53 10.06
C ARG A 199 1.87 -16.10 9.68
N GLN A 200 1.41 -17.14 10.40
CA GLN A 200 0.11 -17.79 10.18
C GLN A 200 -0.11 -18.28 8.74
N GLY A 201 0.96 -18.57 8.02
CA GLY A 201 0.88 -19.05 6.64
C GLY A 201 0.56 -17.98 5.59
N GLN A 202 0.78 -16.72 5.93
CA GLN A 202 0.52 -15.59 5.02
C GLN A 202 1.66 -15.33 4.06
#